data_44392625b1fdd7bdf509e6b910fe10b2
#
_entry.id   44392625b1fdd7bdf509e6b910fe10b2
#
_cell.length_a   1.000
_cell.length_b   1.000
_cell.length_c   1.000
_cell.angle_alpha   90.00
_cell.angle_beta   90.00
_cell.angle_gamma   90.00
#
_symmetry.space_group_name_H-M   'P 1'
#
loop_
_entity.id
_entity.type
_entity.pdbx_description
1 polymer ?
#
loop_
_entity_poly.entity_id
_entity_poly.type
_entity_poly.pdbx_seq_one_letter_code
_entity_poly.pdbx_strand_id
1 'polypeptide(L)'
;MKLGIVGLPNVGKSTLFNAITNAGAESANYPFCTIEPNVGIVPVPDHRLDVLAEMYSPEKYTPAIIEFVDIAGLVRGASKGEGLGNKFLSHIREVDAIVHVIRCFVDDNIIHVDGKVDPLRDLETINLELIFSDMELIERRIDRTRKAMKGDKTLGDELALLERVQAALEEGKSARSLEYTDEELAMLAETPLLSLKPVIYVANVSEDEAGEEPVGNPLYMALKAHAESEKAEILPICASLEAEIAELDGEEKAVFLEDLGIKESGLDRLIKASYSLLGLISYLTAGPKEVRAWTITRGTKAPQAAGKIHSDFERGFIRAEIVAYDDLIACGSMNAAKEKGLVRSEGKDYVIADGDVVLFRFNV
;
A
#
# COMPACT_ATOMS: atom_id res chain seq x y z
N MET A 1 5.33 -6.74 1.91
CA MET A 1 3.90 -6.40 1.72
C MET A 1 3.70 -5.99 0.28
N LYS A 2 2.64 -6.49 -0.34
CA LYS A 2 2.43 -6.41 -1.79
C LYS A 2 1.13 -5.70 -2.10
N LEU A 3 1.14 -4.78 -3.06
CA LEU A 3 -0.07 -4.17 -3.62
C LEU A 3 -0.29 -4.70 -5.04
N GLY A 4 -1.51 -5.11 -5.33
CA GLY A 4 -1.90 -5.55 -6.67
C GLY A 4 -2.42 -4.38 -7.50
N ILE A 5 -1.80 -4.11 -8.64
CA ILE A 5 -2.31 -3.11 -9.58
C ILE A 5 -3.33 -3.80 -10.49
N VAL A 6 -4.55 -3.31 -10.45
CA VAL A 6 -5.68 -3.82 -11.25
C VAL A 6 -6.27 -2.72 -12.11
N GLY A 7 -6.95 -3.09 -13.17
CA GLY A 7 -7.65 -2.18 -14.07
C GLY A 7 -8.11 -2.90 -15.34
N LEU A 8 -9.08 -2.34 -16.02
CA LEU A 8 -9.51 -2.83 -17.33
C LEU A 8 -8.39 -2.65 -18.37
N PRO A 9 -8.46 -3.31 -19.52
CA PRO A 9 -7.54 -3.05 -20.63
C PRO A 9 -7.57 -1.58 -21.08
N ASN A 10 -6.41 -1.05 -21.45
CA ASN A 10 -6.22 0.30 -21.99
C ASN A 10 -6.58 1.46 -21.05
N VAL A 11 -6.52 1.25 -19.73
CA VAL A 11 -6.70 2.31 -18.72
C VAL A 11 -5.38 2.96 -18.27
N GLY A 12 -4.21 2.52 -18.79
CA GLY A 12 -2.89 2.99 -18.40
C GLY A 12 -2.20 2.14 -17.33
N LYS A 13 -2.78 0.99 -16.96
CA LYS A 13 -2.24 0.09 -15.93
C LYS A 13 -0.78 -0.33 -16.20
N SER A 14 -0.49 -0.83 -17.40
CA SER A 14 0.87 -1.28 -17.75
C SER A 14 1.87 -0.12 -17.86
N THR A 15 1.42 1.06 -18.31
CA THR A 15 2.24 2.27 -18.34
C THR A 15 2.64 2.67 -16.93
N LEU A 16 1.67 2.70 -15.99
CA LEU A 16 1.94 3.00 -14.57
C LEU A 16 2.86 1.96 -13.94
N PHE A 17 2.63 0.66 -14.19
CA PHE A 17 3.48 -0.40 -13.68
C PHE A 17 4.93 -0.31 -14.21
N ASN A 18 5.10 0.01 -15.48
CA ASN A 18 6.44 0.21 -16.07
C ASN A 18 7.14 1.43 -15.46
N ALA A 19 6.42 2.53 -15.24
CA ALA A 19 6.95 3.68 -14.51
C ALA A 19 7.43 3.32 -13.11
N ILE A 20 6.64 2.52 -12.37
CA ILE A 20 7.02 1.99 -11.05
C ILE A 20 8.29 1.12 -11.14
N THR A 21 8.37 0.21 -12.12
CA THR A 21 9.54 -0.67 -12.28
C THR A 21 10.78 0.09 -12.69
N ASN A 22 10.67 1.11 -13.54
CA ASN A 22 11.77 1.96 -13.92
C ASN A 22 12.31 2.78 -12.74
N ALA A 23 11.41 3.40 -11.96
CA ALA A 23 11.76 4.11 -10.72
C ALA A 23 12.42 3.18 -9.67
N GLY A 24 12.10 1.89 -9.71
CA GLY A 24 12.68 0.86 -8.84
C GLY A 24 13.95 0.17 -9.38
N ALA A 25 14.41 0.50 -10.58
CA ALA A 25 15.53 -0.22 -11.22
C ALA A 25 16.83 -0.21 -10.39
N GLU A 26 17.11 0.87 -9.67
CA GLU A 26 18.23 0.97 -8.74
C GLU A 26 18.05 0.10 -7.48
N SER A 27 16.81 -0.22 -7.12
CA SER A 27 16.48 -1.03 -5.92
C SER A 27 16.78 -2.52 -6.09
N ALA A 28 17.02 -3.00 -7.31
CA ALA A 28 17.41 -4.39 -7.58
C ALA A 28 18.70 -4.83 -6.84
N ASN A 29 19.50 -3.86 -6.40
CA ASN A 29 20.71 -4.10 -5.62
C ASN A 29 20.48 -4.20 -4.09
N TYR A 30 19.24 -4.02 -3.61
CA TYR A 30 18.97 -4.14 -2.17
C TYR A 30 18.99 -5.62 -1.74
N PRO A 31 19.54 -5.92 -0.54
CA PRO A 31 19.56 -7.28 -0.01
C PRO A 31 18.15 -7.85 0.15
N PHE A 32 17.97 -9.11 -0.26
CA PHE A 32 16.72 -9.86 -0.18
C PHE A 32 15.64 -9.51 -1.21
N CYS A 33 15.94 -8.70 -2.24
CA CYS A 33 15.04 -8.52 -3.38
C CYS A 33 15.19 -9.68 -4.36
N THR A 34 14.13 -10.45 -4.55
CA THR A 34 14.05 -11.45 -5.62
C THR A 34 13.36 -10.79 -6.82
N ILE A 35 14.00 -10.82 -7.99
CA ILE A 35 13.38 -10.33 -9.23
C ILE A 35 12.38 -11.38 -9.70
N GLU A 36 11.11 -11.11 -9.51
CA GLU A 36 10.03 -11.93 -10.05
C GLU A 36 9.36 -11.21 -11.23
N PRO A 37 8.95 -11.93 -12.28
CA PRO A 37 8.17 -11.33 -13.37
C PRO A 37 6.90 -10.66 -12.81
N ASN A 38 6.58 -9.48 -13.29
CA ASN A 38 5.42 -8.69 -12.87
C ASN A 38 5.43 -8.19 -11.41
N VAL A 39 6.59 -8.13 -10.74
CA VAL A 39 6.78 -7.51 -9.44
C VAL A 39 7.71 -6.32 -9.57
N GLY A 40 7.22 -5.13 -9.23
CA GLY A 40 8.00 -3.89 -9.12
C GLY A 40 8.33 -3.62 -7.65
N ILE A 41 9.61 -3.47 -7.34
CA ILE A 41 10.08 -3.13 -5.99
C ILE A 41 10.58 -1.70 -6.03
N VAL A 42 10.01 -0.84 -5.18
CA VAL A 42 10.37 0.58 -5.17
C VAL A 42 10.74 1.06 -3.78
N PRO A 43 11.71 1.97 -3.67
CA PRO A 43 12.02 2.62 -2.41
C PRO A 43 10.85 3.53 -1.99
N VAL A 44 10.60 3.58 -0.68
CA VAL A 44 9.65 4.53 -0.09
C VAL A 44 10.38 5.85 0.11
N PRO A 45 9.95 6.96 -0.53
CA PRO A 45 10.56 8.25 -0.35
C PRO A 45 10.47 8.72 1.10
N ASP A 46 11.61 8.95 1.74
CA ASP A 46 11.70 9.40 3.13
C ASP A 46 12.84 10.40 3.32
N HIS A 47 12.53 11.69 3.27
CA HIS A 47 13.51 12.76 3.45
C HIS A 47 14.30 12.67 4.77
N ARG A 48 13.72 12.05 5.81
CA ARG A 48 14.42 11.86 7.08
C ARG A 48 15.67 10.98 6.92
N LEU A 49 15.58 10.00 6.04
CA LEU A 49 16.69 9.10 5.76
C LEU A 49 17.82 9.83 5.00
N ASP A 50 17.47 10.73 4.09
CA ASP A 50 18.43 11.53 3.32
C ASP A 50 19.23 12.46 4.25
N VAL A 51 18.54 13.18 5.13
CA VAL A 51 19.18 14.06 6.11
C VAL A 51 20.09 13.28 7.08
N LEU A 52 19.69 12.08 7.51
CA LEU A 52 20.54 11.22 8.32
C LEU A 52 21.76 10.72 7.53
N ALA A 53 21.62 10.44 6.24
CA ALA A 53 22.74 10.07 5.39
C ALA A 53 23.75 11.22 5.23
N GLU A 54 23.30 12.46 5.08
CA GLU A 54 24.17 13.64 5.08
C GLU A 54 24.90 13.79 6.43
N MET A 55 24.18 13.60 7.55
CA MET A 55 24.76 13.73 8.90
C MET A 55 25.84 12.69 9.22
N TYR A 56 25.63 11.44 8.80
CA TYR A 56 26.51 10.32 9.17
C TYR A 56 27.51 9.92 8.08
N SER A 57 27.31 10.37 6.82
CA SER A 57 28.08 9.97 5.64
C SER A 57 28.30 8.45 5.61
N PRO A 58 27.26 7.63 5.58
CA PRO A 58 27.34 6.19 5.77
C PRO A 58 27.97 5.48 4.57
N GLU A 59 28.58 4.32 4.80
CA GLU A 59 29.04 3.42 3.75
C GLU A 59 27.86 2.84 2.94
N LYS A 60 26.69 2.74 3.57
CA LYS A 60 25.48 2.15 2.98
C LYS A 60 24.23 2.94 3.34
N TYR A 61 23.41 3.20 2.30
CA TYR A 61 22.08 3.79 2.39
C TYR A 61 21.02 2.76 2.01
N THR A 62 20.05 2.51 2.88
CA THR A 62 19.02 1.49 2.64
C THR A 62 17.64 2.03 3.00
N PRO A 63 16.83 2.45 2.02
CA PRO A 63 15.45 2.89 2.25
C PRO A 63 14.53 1.72 2.58
N ALA A 64 13.35 2.03 3.11
CA ALA A 64 12.23 1.10 3.14
C ALA A 64 11.77 0.82 1.70
N ILE A 65 11.22 -0.37 1.46
CA ILE A 65 10.72 -0.76 0.15
C ILE A 65 9.27 -1.23 0.22
N ILE A 66 8.57 -1.09 -0.90
CA ILE A 66 7.22 -1.62 -1.11
C ILE A 66 7.17 -2.36 -2.44
N GLU A 67 6.33 -3.39 -2.53
CA GLU A 67 6.20 -4.23 -3.72
C GLU A 67 4.86 -3.97 -4.40
N PHE A 68 4.92 -3.73 -5.71
CA PHE A 68 3.74 -3.67 -6.57
C PHE A 68 3.73 -4.87 -7.51
N VAL A 69 2.56 -5.49 -7.70
CA VAL A 69 2.36 -6.66 -8.55
C VAL A 69 1.44 -6.27 -9.70
N ASP A 70 1.88 -6.43 -10.94
CA ASP A 70 0.99 -6.27 -12.09
C ASP A 70 0.06 -7.46 -12.19
N ILE A 71 -1.22 -7.24 -11.88
CA ILE A 71 -2.25 -8.26 -12.03
C ILE A 71 -2.87 -8.12 -13.41
N ALA A 72 -2.76 -9.18 -14.21
CA ALA A 72 -3.30 -9.21 -15.57
C ALA A 72 -4.75 -8.73 -15.62
N GLY A 73 -5.07 -7.87 -16.61
CA GLY A 73 -6.38 -7.23 -16.71
C GLY A 73 -7.54 -8.21 -16.72
N LEU A 74 -8.63 -7.83 -16.08
CA LEU A 74 -9.86 -8.59 -16.00
C LEU A 74 -10.60 -8.53 -17.33
N VAL A 75 -11.15 -9.67 -17.75
CA VAL A 75 -12.20 -9.76 -18.76
C VAL A 75 -13.50 -10.11 -18.05
N ARG A 76 -14.61 -9.46 -18.39
CA ARG A 76 -15.94 -9.73 -17.80
C ARG A 76 -16.23 -11.23 -17.74
N GLY A 77 -16.81 -11.69 -16.62
CA GLY A 77 -17.15 -13.10 -16.41
C GLY A 77 -16.01 -13.96 -15.85
N ALA A 78 -15.02 -13.32 -15.25
CA ALA A 78 -13.87 -13.99 -14.65
C ALA A 78 -14.25 -14.96 -13.52
N SER A 79 -15.29 -14.64 -12.75
CA SER A 79 -15.82 -15.49 -11.67
C SER A 79 -16.56 -16.73 -12.18
N LYS A 80 -17.10 -16.68 -13.42
CA LYS A 80 -17.88 -17.77 -14.03
C LYS A 80 -17.10 -18.58 -15.05
N GLY A 81 -15.87 -18.17 -15.40
CA GLY A 81 -15.11 -18.67 -16.51
C GLY A 81 -13.94 -19.56 -16.16
N GLU A 82 -13.61 -20.40 -17.09
CA GLU A 82 -12.40 -21.22 -17.06
C GLU A 82 -11.16 -20.36 -17.38
N GLY A 83 -10.10 -20.50 -16.58
CA GLY A 83 -8.75 -20.07 -16.93
C GLY A 83 -8.33 -18.67 -16.43
N LEU A 84 -8.46 -17.61 -17.23
CA LEU A 84 -7.84 -16.28 -16.91
C LEU A 84 -8.47 -15.58 -15.71
N GLY A 85 -9.79 -15.73 -15.50
CA GLY A 85 -10.48 -15.10 -14.38
C GLY A 85 -10.07 -15.69 -13.03
N ASN A 86 -9.94 -17.01 -12.95
CA ASN A 86 -9.48 -17.66 -11.73
C ASN A 86 -8.04 -17.28 -11.38
N LYS A 87 -7.17 -17.03 -12.39
CA LYS A 87 -5.81 -16.51 -12.17
C LYS A 87 -5.83 -15.09 -11.62
N PHE A 88 -6.69 -14.23 -12.16
CA PHE A 88 -6.87 -12.85 -11.66
C PHE A 88 -7.25 -12.86 -10.18
N LEU A 89 -8.30 -13.60 -9.80
CA LEU A 89 -8.74 -13.70 -8.42
C LEU A 89 -7.68 -14.34 -7.50
N SER A 90 -6.91 -15.31 -8.03
CA SER A 90 -5.78 -15.91 -7.29
C SER A 90 -4.71 -14.88 -6.97
N HIS A 91 -4.30 -14.08 -7.95
CA HIS A 91 -3.29 -13.04 -7.74
C HIS A 91 -3.77 -11.96 -6.75
N ILE A 92 -5.07 -11.58 -6.80
CA ILE A 92 -5.63 -10.66 -5.80
C ILE A 92 -5.59 -11.26 -4.39
N ARG A 93 -5.76 -12.56 -4.23
CA ARG A 93 -5.63 -13.21 -2.90
C ARG A 93 -4.23 -13.05 -2.29
N GLU A 94 -3.19 -13.02 -3.12
CA GLU A 94 -1.78 -12.99 -2.70
C GLU A 94 -1.28 -11.59 -2.30
N VAL A 95 -2.03 -10.53 -2.60
CA VAL A 95 -1.64 -9.15 -2.27
C VAL A 95 -2.37 -8.64 -1.02
N ASP A 96 -1.78 -7.65 -0.36
CA ASP A 96 -2.30 -7.10 0.90
C ASP A 96 -3.33 -5.98 0.66
N ALA A 97 -3.19 -5.23 -0.44
CA ALA A 97 -4.08 -4.15 -0.86
C ALA A 97 -4.16 -4.04 -2.39
N ILE A 98 -5.09 -3.24 -2.88
CA ILE A 98 -5.37 -3.07 -4.30
C ILE A 98 -5.10 -1.62 -4.71
N VAL A 99 -4.36 -1.42 -5.80
CA VAL A 99 -4.28 -0.17 -6.55
C VAL A 99 -5.15 -0.31 -7.79
N HIS A 100 -6.30 0.34 -7.80
CA HIS A 100 -7.27 0.24 -8.89
C HIS A 100 -7.10 1.41 -9.84
N VAL A 101 -6.53 1.15 -11.01
CA VAL A 101 -6.29 2.14 -12.07
C VAL A 101 -7.54 2.27 -12.94
N ILE A 102 -8.06 3.48 -13.04
CA ILE A 102 -9.30 3.80 -13.75
C ILE A 102 -9.04 4.99 -14.68
N ARG A 103 -9.47 4.85 -15.94
CA ARG A 103 -9.29 5.89 -16.94
C ARG A 103 -10.28 7.03 -16.75
N CYS A 104 -9.75 8.24 -16.56
CA CYS A 104 -10.52 9.48 -16.40
C CYS A 104 -10.20 10.54 -17.47
N PHE A 105 -9.73 10.12 -18.64
CA PHE A 105 -9.47 11.00 -19.79
C PHE A 105 -10.08 10.41 -21.09
N VAL A 106 -10.33 11.26 -22.06
CA VAL A 106 -10.83 10.86 -23.38
C VAL A 106 -9.73 11.04 -24.41
N ASP A 107 -9.41 10.00 -25.18
CA ASP A 107 -8.49 10.01 -26.29
C ASP A 107 -9.01 9.06 -27.37
N ASP A 108 -9.26 9.61 -28.55
CA ASP A 108 -9.84 8.87 -29.69
C ASP A 108 -8.89 7.80 -30.27
N ASN A 109 -7.58 7.94 -30.01
CA ASN A 109 -6.55 6.99 -30.45
C ASN A 109 -6.45 5.76 -29.53
N ILE A 110 -7.01 5.82 -28.32
CA ILE A 110 -6.97 4.74 -27.34
C ILE A 110 -8.36 4.13 -27.22
N ILE A 111 -8.54 2.94 -27.79
CA ILE A 111 -9.83 2.23 -27.78
C ILE A 111 -10.18 1.81 -26.35
N HIS A 112 -11.40 2.16 -25.90
CA HIS A 112 -11.96 1.65 -24.66
C HIS A 112 -12.67 0.31 -24.89
N VAL A 113 -12.52 -0.64 -23.95
CA VAL A 113 -13.11 -2.00 -24.04
C VAL A 113 -14.62 -1.96 -24.29
N ASP A 114 -15.32 -1.05 -23.64
CA ASP A 114 -16.79 -0.88 -23.76
C ASP A 114 -17.17 0.29 -24.69
N GLY A 115 -16.26 0.77 -25.52
CA GLY A 115 -16.48 1.79 -26.55
C GLY A 115 -16.56 3.23 -26.03
N LYS A 116 -16.89 3.46 -24.76
CA LYS A 116 -16.97 4.79 -24.13
C LYS A 116 -16.33 4.74 -22.74
N VAL A 117 -15.57 5.76 -22.39
CA VAL A 117 -14.99 5.92 -21.04
C VAL A 117 -16.11 6.21 -20.05
N ASP A 118 -16.18 5.40 -19.00
CA ASP A 118 -17.12 5.55 -17.89
C ASP A 118 -16.46 4.97 -16.62
N PRO A 119 -15.85 5.83 -15.79
CA PRO A 119 -15.07 5.39 -14.62
C PRO A 119 -15.87 4.57 -13.61
N LEU A 120 -17.15 4.89 -13.40
CA LEU A 120 -17.98 4.17 -12.42
C LEU A 120 -18.32 2.77 -12.91
N ARG A 121 -18.72 2.62 -14.19
CA ARG A 121 -18.96 1.32 -14.79
C ARG A 121 -17.70 0.45 -14.78
N ASP A 122 -16.55 1.03 -15.10
CA ASP A 122 -15.27 0.32 -15.15
C ASP A 122 -14.86 -0.17 -13.76
N LEU A 123 -15.05 0.67 -12.75
CA LEU A 123 -14.86 0.33 -11.34
C LEU A 123 -15.80 -0.79 -10.90
N GLU A 124 -17.10 -0.66 -11.18
CA GLU A 124 -18.12 -1.66 -10.83
C GLU A 124 -17.84 -3.02 -11.47
N THR A 125 -17.31 -3.04 -12.69
CA THR A 125 -16.95 -4.28 -13.38
C THR A 125 -15.96 -5.11 -12.58
N ILE A 126 -14.91 -4.49 -12.03
CA ILE A 126 -13.91 -5.18 -11.20
C ILE A 126 -14.49 -5.52 -9.82
N ASN A 127 -15.17 -4.58 -9.17
CA ASN A 127 -15.75 -4.81 -7.87
C ASN A 127 -16.75 -5.98 -7.86
N LEU A 128 -17.60 -6.10 -8.87
CA LEU A 128 -18.56 -7.20 -8.97
C LEU A 128 -17.89 -8.57 -9.08
N GLU A 129 -16.76 -8.69 -9.79
CA GLU A 129 -16.04 -9.96 -9.88
C GLU A 129 -15.46 -10.38 -8.50
N LEU A 130 -14.96 -9.39 -7.71
CA LEU A 130 -14.50 -9.66 -6.33
C LEU A 130 -15.67 -10.07 -5.44
N ILE A 131 -16.80 -9.37 -5.55
CA ILE A 131 -18.03 -9.64 -4.80
C ILE A 131 -18.56 -11.04 -5.11
N PHE A 132 -18.65 -11.44 -6.38
CA PHE A 132 -19.11 -12.79 -6.74
C PHE A 132 -18.21 -13.88 -6.17
N SER A 133 -16.88 -13.69 -6.20
CA SER A 133 -15.95 -14.61 -5.56
C SER A 133 -16.18 -14.71 -4.05
N ASP A 134 -16.45 -13.58 -3.40
CA ASP A 134 -16.68 -13.53 -1.96
C ASP A 134 -18.03 -14.12 -1.55
N MET A 135 -19.07 -13.94 -2.37
CA MET A 135 -20.38 -14.54 -2.12
C MET A 135 -20.30 -16.06 -1.99
N GLU A 136 -19.61 -16.73 -2.93
CA GLU A 136 -19.41 -18.19 -2.85
C GLU A 136 -18.66 -18.61 -1.57
N LEU A 137 -17.71 -17.78 -1.11
CA LEU A 137 -16.93 -18.07 0.08
C LEU A 137 -17.78 -17.88 1.34
N ILE A 138 -18.52 -16.77 1.42
CA ILE A 138 -19.41 -16.43 2.55
C ILE A 138 -20.53 -17.45 2.69
N GLU A 139 -21.22 -17.84 1.63
CA GLU A 139 -22.27 -18.86 1.66
C GLU A 139 -21.78 -20.18 2.27
N ARG A 140 -20.61 -20.65 1.82
CA ARG A 140 -19.99 -21.87 2.36
C ARG A 140 -19.61 -21.71 3.85
N ARG A 141 -19.14 -20.53 4.26
CA ARG A 141 -18.80 -20.26 5.67
C ARG A 141 -20.05 -20.21 6.55
N ILE A 142 -21.11 -19.51 6.11
CA ILE A 142 -22.41 -19.44 6.79
C ILE A 142 -22.97 -20.85 7.02
N ASP A 143 -23.00 -21.70 6.00
CA ASP A 143 -23.50 -23.06 6.10
C ASP A 143 -22.70 -23.90 7.11
N ARG A 144 -21.38 -23.74 7.14
CA ARG A 144 -20.51 -24.42 8.11
C ARG A 144 -20.78 -23.92 9.52
N THR A 145 -20.77 -22.60 9.74
CA THR A 145 -20.99 -21.96 11.05
C THR A 145 -22.38 -22.30 11.58
N ARG A 146 -23.43 -22.27 10.75
CA ARG A 146 -24.80 -22.64 11.11
C ARG A 146 -24.92 -24.10 11.54
N LYS A 147 -24.18 -25.02 10.92
CA LYS A 147 -24.11 -26.42 11.35
C LYS A 147 -23.37 -26.58 12.68
N ALA A 148 -22.25 -25.89 12.85
CA ALA A 148 -21.43 -25.94 14.07
C ALA A 148 -22.17 -25.33 15.28
N MET A 149 -22.98 -24.28 15.07
CA MET A 149 -23.78 -23.61 16.12
C MET A 149 -24.80 -24.52 16.79
N LYS A 150 -25.16 -25.68 16.20
CA LYS A 150 -25.97 -26.68 16.85
C LYS A 150 -25.30 -27.29 18.08
N GLY A 151 -24.00 -27.35 18.13
CA GLY A 151 -23.18 -27.82 19.25
C GLY A 151 -22.53 -26.70 20.07
N ASP A 152 -22.34 -25.55 19.49
CA ASP A 152 -21.64 -24.38 20.08
C ASP A 152 -22.40 -23.08 19.80
N LYS A 153 -23.14 -22.61 20.81
CA LYS A 153 -23.93 -21.37 20.68
C LYS A 153 -23.11 -20.10 20.69
N THR A 154 -21.79 -20.16 21.00
CA THR A 154 -20.91 -18.98 20.99
C THR A 154 -20.64 -18.47 19.58
N LEU A 155 -20.91 -19.28 18.56
CA LEU A 155 -20.78 -18.91 17.15
C LEU A 155 -21.92 -17.99 16.63
N GLY A 156 -22.83 -17.56 17.48
CA GLY A 156 -23.96 -16.70 17.08
C GLY A 156 -23.50 -15.35 16.53
N ASP A 157 -22.53 -14.72 17.16
CA ASP A 157 -21.99 -13.43 16.72
C ASP A 157 -21.25 -13.53 15.38
N GLU A 158 -20.48 -14.61 15.19
CA GLU A 158 -19.85 -14.90 13.91
C GLU A 158 -20.89 -15.09 12.79
N LEU A 159 -21.94 -15.85 13.06
CA LEU A 159 -23.01 -16.06 12.07
C LEU A 159 -23.70 -14.75 11.69
N ALA A 160 -24.05 -13.92 12.67
CA ALA A 160 -24.67 -12.62 12.43
C ALA A 160 -23.78 -11.69 11.61
N LEU A 161 -22.47 -11.68 11.88
CA LEU A 161 -21.48 -10.93 11.09
C LEU A 161 -21.45 -11.42 9.64
N LEU A 162 -21.35 -12.73 9.42
CA LEU A 162 -21.29 -13.32 8.08
C LEU A 162 -22.59 -13.03 7.28
N GLU A 163 -23.76 -13.11 7.90
CA GLU A 163 -25.05 -12.78 7.29
C GLU A 163 -25.15 -11.28 6.95
N ARG A 164 -24.59 -10.39 7.79
CA ARG A 164 -24.49 -8.95 7.50
C ARG A 164 -23.60 -8.66 6.29
N VAL A 165 -22.46 -9.33 6.20
CA VAL A 165 -21.56 -9.22 5.05
C VAL A 165 -22.24 -9.75 3.79
N GLN A 166 -22.90 -10.93 3.85
CA GLN A 166 -23.64 -11.50 2.73
C GLN A 166 -24.67 -10.52 2.19
N ALA A 167 -25.48 -9.91 3.05
CA ALA A 167 -26.50 -8.95 2.64
C ALA A 167 -25.91 -7.75 1.88
N ALA A 168 -24.75 -7.23 2.30
CA ALA A 168 -24.07 -6.16 1.60
C ALA A 168 -23.58 -6.60 0.21
N LEU A 169 -22.99 -7.80 0.12
CA LEU A 169 -22.53 -8.35 -1.17
C LEU A 169 -23.71 -8.59 -2.14
N GLU A 170 -24.85 -9.06 -1.65
CA GLU A 170 -26.08 -9.25 -2.44
C GLU A 170 -26.62 -7.92 -2.99
N GLU A 171 -26.42 -6.81 -2.26
CA GLU A 171 -26.72 -5.45 -2.72
C GLU A 171 -25.67 -4.89 -3.70
N GLY A 172 -24.64 -5.66 -4.05
CA GLY A 172 -23.53 -5.22 -4.90
C GLY A 172 -22.54 -4.30 -4.20
N LYS A 173 -22.54 -4.26 -2.86
CA LYS A 173 -21.59 -3.46 -2.06
C LYS A 173 -20.38 -4.30 -1.68
N SER A 174 -19.18 -3.75 -1.81
CA SER A 174 -17.96 -4.38 -1.34
C SER A 174 -17.97 -4.57 0.18
N ALA A 175 -17.38 -5.66 0.68
CA ALA A 175 -17.28 -5.91 2.13
C ALA A 175 -16.59 -4.76 2.87
N ARG A 176 -15.59 -4.08 2.25
CA ARG A 176 -14.90 -2.90 2.82
C ARG A 176 -15.79 -1.67 3.05
N SER A 177 -16.98 -1.62 2.44
CA SER A 177 -17.92 -0.50 2.66
C SER A 177 -18.64 -0.56 4.01
N LEU A 178 -18.55 -1.70 4.72
CA LEU A 178 -19.13 -1.86 6.05
C LEU A 178 -18.14 -1.40 7.13
N GLU A 179 -18.69 -1.02 8.28
CA GLU A 179 -17.90 -0.75 9.48
C GLU A 179 -17.77 -2.01 10.33
N TYR A 180 -16.57 -2.25 10.85
CA TYR A 180 -16.25 -3.43 11.66
C TYR A 180 -15.55 -3.03 12.95
N THR A 181 -15.78 -3.79 14.02
CA THR A 181 -14.94 -3.75 15.20
C THR A 181 -13.68 -4.59 15.00
N ASP A 182 -12.68 -4.43 15.89
CA ASP A 182 -11.44 -5.22 15.83
C ASP A 182 -11.75 -6.72 16.03
N GLU A 183 -12.74 -7.07 16.87
CA GLU A 183 -13.19 -8.44 17.09
C GLU A 183 -13.84 -9.02 15.83
N GLU A 184 -14.66 -8.24 15.12
CA GLU A 184 -15.29 -8.65 13.86
C GLU A 184 -14.25 -8.86 12.76
N LEU A 185 -13.25 -7.99 12.66
CA LEU A 185 -12.13 -8.16 11.71
C LEU A 185 -11.32 -9.43 12.04
N ALA A 186 -11.10 -9.72 13.33
CA ALA A 186 -10.45 -10.96 13.75
C ALA A 186 -11.24 -12.21 13.36
N MET A 187 -12.58 -12.18 13.46
CA MET A 187 -13.45 -13.27 13.00
C MET A 187 -13.38 -13.45 11.47
N LEU A 188 -13.32 -12.36 10.71
CA LEU A 188 -13.21 -12.39 9.24
C LEU A 188 -11.83 -12.80 8.74
N ALA A 189 -10.78 -12.73 9.57
CA ALA A 189 -9.41 -13.07 9.17
C ALA A 189 -9.27 -14.51 8.63
N GLU A 190 -10.12 -15.44 9.11
CA GLU A 190 -10.17 -16.81 8.58
C GLU A 190 -10.94 -16.94 7.25
N THR A 191 -11.59 -15.87 6.80
CA THR A 191 -12.38 -15.81 5.56
C THR A 191 -11.81 -14.73 4.66
N PRO A 192 -10.78 -15.02 3.85
CA PRO A 192 -10.04 -14.01 3.11
C PRO A 192 -10.88 -13.43 1.96
N LEU A 193 -11.73 -12.46 2.31
CA LEU A 193 -12.59 -11.76 1.35
C LEU A 193 -11.76 -10.81 0.49
N LEU A 194 -11.97 -10.86 -0.82
CA LEU A 194 -11.26 -10.02 -1.79
C LEU A 194 -11.80 -8.58 -1.77
N SER A 195 -13.12 -8.43 -1.64
CA SER A 195 -13.78 -7.12 -1.57
C SER A 195 -13.60 -6.42 -0.21
N LEU A 196 -12.99 -7.09 0.78
CA LEU A 196 -12.59 -6.48 2.06
C LEU A 196 -11.20 -5.83 1.99
N LYS A 197 -10.38 -6.21 1.01
CA LYS A 197 -9.03 -5.64 0.88
C LYS A 197 -9.07 -4.12 0.75
N PRO A 198 -8.14 -3.40 1.42
CA PRO A 198 -7.99 -1.97 1.26
C PRO A 198 -7.72 -1.59 -0.20
N VAL A 199 -8.21 -0.44 -0.65
CA VAL A 199 -8.08 0.03 -2.04
C VAL A 199 -7.60 1.48 -2.09
N ILE A 200 -6.73 1.78 -3.06
CA ILE A 200 -6.46 3.14 -3.54
C ILE A 200 -6.96 3.20 -4.98
N TYR A 201 -7.74 4.22 -5.29
CA TYR A 201 -8.16 4.51 -6.65
C TYR A 201 -7.13 5.43 -7.32
N VAL A 202 -6.58 5.01 -8.45
CA VAL A 202 -5.75 5.85 -9.31
C VAL A 202 -6.61 6.30 -10.48
N ALA A 203 -7.01 7.56 -10.46
CA ALA A 203 -7.65 8.22 -11.59
C ALA A 203 -6.57 8.59 -12.62
N ASN A 204 -6.45 7.80 -13.68
CA ASN A 204 -5.53 8.14 -14.77
C ASN A 204 -6.13 9.27 -15.59
N VAL A 205 -5.54 10.46 -15.47
CA VAL A 205 -5.96 11.73 -16.08
C VAL A 205 -5.06 12.12 -17.25
N SER A 206 -5.43 13.16 -18.00
CA SER A 206 -4.59 13.73 -19.04
C SER A 206 -3.38 14.48 -18.48
N GLU A 207 -2.39 14.77 -19.34
CA GLU A 207 -1.18 15.52 -18.92
C GLU A 207 -1.52 16.92 -18.43
N ASP A 208 -2.45 17.61 -19.08
CA ASP A 208 -2.91 18.95 -18.69
C ASP A 208 -3.57 18.99 -17.28
N GLU A 209 -3.94 17.86 -16.75
CA GLU A 209 -4.59 17.70 -15.45
C GLU A 209 -3.65 17.11 -14.38
N ALA A 210 -2.38 16.90 -14.72
CA ALA A 210 -1.38 16.37 -13.79
C ALA A 210 -0.96 17.40 -12.74
N GLY A 211 -0.66 16.93 -11.53
CA GLY A 211 -0.09 17.77 -10.45
C GLY A 211 -1.10 18.41 -9.52
N GLU A 212 -2.29 18.78 -9.98
CA GLU A 212 -3.36 19.33 -9.17
C GLU A 212 -4.61 18.44 -9.18
N GLU A 213 -5.55 18.77 -8.31
CA GLU A 213 -6.83 18.07 -8.30
C GLU A 213 -7.69 18.54 -9.48
N PRO A 214 -8.08 17.66 -10.44
CA PRO A 214 -8.78 18.05 -11.66
C PRO A 214 -10.28 18.24 -11.42
N VAL A 215 -10.64 19.26 -10.63
CA VAL A 215 -12.04 19.58 -10.26
C VAL A 215 -12.94 19.91 -11.45
N GLY A 216 -12.35 20.29 -12.59
CA GLY A 216 -13.06 20.52 -13.86
C GLY A 216 -13.38 19.24 -14.65
N ASN A 217 -12.82 18.11 -14.27
CA ASN A 217 -13.01 16.84 -14.97
C ASN A 217 -14.21 16.07 -14.40
N PRO A 218 -15.33 15.95 -15.12
CA PRO A 218 -16.52 15.25 -14.61
C PRO A 218 -16.31 13.77 -14.38
N LEU A 219 -15.40 13.12 -15.13
CA LEU A 219 -15.08 11.70 -14.96
C LEU A 219 -14.32 11.48 -13.63
N TYR A 220 -13.35 12.34 -13.35
CA TYR A 220 -12.65 12.34 -12.07
C TYR A 220 -13.58 12.62 -10.89
N MET A 221 -14.43 13.65 -11.00
CA MET A 221 -15.34 14.04 -9.91
C MET A 221 -16.36 12.94 -9.58
N ALA A 222 -16.83 12.19 -10.59
CA ALA A 222 -17.73 11.06 -10.37
C ALA A 222 -17.00 9.93 -9.59
N LEU A 223 -15.76 9.62 -9.98
CA LEU A 223 -14.94 8.62 -9.29
C LEU A 223 -14.58 9.06 -7.87
N LYS A 224 -14.27 10.35 -7.69
CA LYS A 224 -13.98 10.92 -6.38
C LYS A 224 -15.15 10.79 -5.40
N ALA A 225 -16.36 11.13 -5.85
CA ALA A 225 -17.56 10.97 -5.03
C ALA A 225 -17.79 9.51 -4.59
N HIS A 226 -17.49 8.55 -5.46
CA HIS A 226 -17.54 7.14 -5.11
C HIS A 226 -16.46 6.77 -4.07
N ALA A 227 -15.21 7.16 -4.29
CA ALA A 227 -14.10 6.90 -3.36
C ALA A 227 -14.39 7.46 -1.96
N GLU A 228 -14.91 8.68 -1.88
CA GLU A 228 -15.33 9.31 -0.61
C GLU A 228 -16.42 8.52 0.10
N SER A 229 -17.39 7.95 -0.64
CA SER A 229 -18.46 7.12 -0.07
C SER A 229 -17.94 5.83 0.56
N GLU A 230 -16.83 5.28 0.04
CA GLU A 230 -16.14 4.10 0.59
C GLU A 230 -15.02 4.46 1.58
N LYS A 231 -14.79 5.75 1.86
CA LYS A 231 -13.65 6.26 2.65
C LYS A 231 -12.30 5.80 2.08
N ALA A 232 -12.23 5.59 0.76
CA ALA A 232 -11.03 5.20 0.05
C ALA A 232 -10.27 6.42 -0.47
N GLU A 233 -8.95 6.32 -0.53
CA GLU A 233 -8.11 7.35 -1.11
C GLU A 233 -8.18 7.32 -2.63
N ILE A 234 -8.18 8.49 -3.26
CA ILE A 234 -8.12 8.66 -4.72
C ILE A 234 -6.96 9.60 -5.07
N LEU A 235 -6.16 9.19 -6.06
CA LEU A 235 -5.02 9.95 -6.56
C LEU A 235 -5.19 10.21 -8.05
N PRO A 236 -5.26 11.49 -8.49
CA PRO A 236 -5.11 11.82 -9.90
C PRO A 236 -3.64 11.66 -10.30
N ILE A 237 -3.39 10.82 -11.30
CA ILE A 237 -2.06 10.50 -11.83
C ILE A 237 -2.16 10.43 -13.34
N CYS A 238 -1.24 11.08 -14.06
CA CYS A 238 -1.07 10.89 -15.49
C CYS A 238 0.01 9.82 -15.72
N ALA A 239 -0.40 8.62 -16.13
CA ALA A 239 0.52 7.49 -16.26
C ALA A 239 1.60 7.69 -17.34
N SER A 240 1.31 8.43 -18.43
CA SER A 240 2.31 8.79 -19.46
C SER A 240 3.37 9.72 -18.90
N LEU A 241 2.96 10.77 -18.20
CA LEU A 241 3.88 11.72 -17.58
C LEU A 241 4.77 11.04 -16.52
N GLU A 242 4.19 10.14 -15.69
CA GLU A 242 4.99 9.39 -14.72
C GLU A 242 6.01 8.45 -15.38
N ALA A 243 5.70 7.91 -16.56
CA ALA A 243 6.66 7.11 -17.31
C ALA A 243 7.84 7.95 -17.82
N GLU A 244 7.59 9.19 -18.25
CA GLU A 244 8.65 10.13 -18.64
C GLU A 244 9.50 10.55 -17.43
N ILE A 245 8.85 10.91 -16.31
CA ILE A 245 9.55 11.28 -15.06
C ILE A 245 10.45 10.14 -14.55
N ALA A 246 10.01 8.88 -14.71
CA ALA A 246 10.76 7.71 -14.26
C ALA A 246 12.03 7.42 -15.09
N GLU A 247 12.19 8.04 -16.26
CA GLU A 247 13.38 7.93 -17.09
C GLU A 247 14.46 8.99 -16.75
N LEU A 248 14.09 10.03 -15.97
CA LEU A 248 14.96 11.13 -15.61
C LEU A 248 15.80 10.80 -14.38
N ASP A 249 17.04 11.29 -14.34
CA ASP A 249 17.86 11.23 -13.12
C ASP A 249 17.39 12.24 -12.05
N GLY A 250 17.97 12.18 -10.85
CA GLY A 250 17.50 12.98 -9.71
C GLY A 250 17.51 14.49 -9.94
N GLU A 251 18.53 15.04 -10.65
CA GLU A 251 18.63 16.47 -10.93
C GLU A 251 17.67 16.87 -12.05
N GLU A 252 17.62 16.07 -13.11
CA GLU A 252 16.70 16.29 -14.25
C GLU A 252 15.24 16.17 -13.82
N LYS A 253 14.92 15.18 -12.96
CA LYS A 253 13.58 15.00 -12.37
C LYS A 253 13.16 16.25 -11.59
N ALA A 254 14.05 16.81 -10.77
CA ALA A 254 13.72 17.99 -9.97
C ALA A 254 13.40 19.22 -10.84
N VAL A 255 14.22 19.48 -11.87
CA VAL A 255 14.00 20.57 -12.82
C VAL A 255 12.69 20.37 -13.58
N PHE A 256 12.43 19.15 -14.06
CA PHE A 256 11.23 18.84 -14.84
C PHE A 256 9.95 19.03 -14.01
N LEU A 257 9.95 18.59 -12.75
CA LEU A 257 8.81 18.81 -11.84
C LEU A 257 8.60 20.30 -11.54
N GLU A 258 9.69 21.08 -11.37
CA GLU A 258 9.61 22.52 -11.14
C GLU A 258 9.01 23.25 -12.36
N ASP A 259 9.45 22.91 -13.57
CA ASP A 259 8.93 23.48 -14.83
C ASP A 259 7.43 23.20 -15.01
N LEU A 260 6.94 22.04 -14.55
CA LEU A 260 5.53 21.69 -14.56
C LEU A 260 4.74 22.26 -13.36
N GLY A 261 5.41 22.89 -12.39
CA GLY A 261 4.79 23.37 -11.16
C GLY A 261 4.33 22.24 -10.21
N ILE A 262 4.83 21.02 -10.39
CA ILE A 262 4.49 19.83 -9.61
C ILE A 262 5.51 19.67 -8.46
N LYS A 263 5.02 19.65 -7.22
CA LYS A 263 5.88 19.53 -6.03
C LYS A 263 6.40 18.12 -5.80
N GLU A 264 5.63 17.12 -6.17
CA GLU A 264 5.90 15.71 -5.95
C GLU A 264 5.25 14.87 -7.03
N SER A 265 5.97 13.88 -7.58
CA SER A 265 5.44 13.01 -8.64
C SER A 265 4.20 12.22 -8.15
N GLY A 266 3.35 11.83 -9.09
CA GLY A 266 2.20 10.98 -8.79
C GLY A 266 2.62 9.62 -8.25
N LEU A 267 3.75 9.06 -8.73
CA LEU A 267 4.32 7.82 -8.20
C LEU A 267 4.77 7.97 -6.74
N ASP A 268 5.47 9.04 -6.39
CA ASP A 268 5.91 9.26 -5.00
C ASP A 268 4.70 9.38 -4.07
N ARG A 269 3.64 10.07 -4.51
CA ARG A 269 2.35 10.14 -3.77
C ARG A 269 1.71 8.75 -3.64
N LEU A 270 1.68 7.96 -4.73
CA LEU A 270 1.10 6.61 -4.70
C LEU A 270 1.87 5.68 -3.74
N ILE A 271 3.19 5.74 -3.74
CA ILE A 271 4.03 4.94 -2.85
C ILE A 271 3.75 5.30 -1.38
N LYS A 272 3.71 6.59 -1.05
CA LYS A 272 3.41 7.06 0.31
C LYS A 272 2.00 6.69 0.76
N ALA A 273 0.99 6.90 -0.10
CA ALA A 273 -0.39 6.52 0.15
C ALA A 273 -0.53 4.99 0.37
N SER A 274 0.15 4.20 -0.46
CA SER A 274 0.18 2.74 -0.34
C SER A 274 0.80 2.28 0.99
N TYR A 275 1.89 2.93 1.40
CA TYR A 275 2.55 2.64 2.67
C TYR A 275 1.64 2.96 3.86
N SER A 276 0.97 4.11 3.82
CA SER A 276 -0.02 4.52 4.82
C SER A 276 -1.24 3.61 4.87
N LEU A 277 -1.79 3.23 3.72
CA LEU A 277 -2.97 2.35 3.60
C LEU A 277 -2.72 1.00 4.28
N LEU A 278 -1.50 0.47 4.16
CA LEU A 278 -1.10 -0.78 4.79
C LEU A 278 -0.77 -0.62 6.30
N GLY A 279 -0.97 0.57 6.86
CA GLY A 279 -0.64 0.86 8.26
C GLY A 279 0.85 0.73 8.56
N LEU A 280 1.71 0.92 7.56
CA LEU A 280 3.16 0.82 7.70
C LEU A 280 3.75 2.12 8.25
N ILE A 281 4.81 1.97 9.02
CA ILE A 281 5.66 3.05 9.50
C ILE A 281 7.12 2.63 9.39
N SER A 282 8.03 3.61 9.43
CA SER A 282 9.47 3.36 9.42
C SER A 282 10.11 3.84 10.71
N TYR A 283 10.85 2.96 11.39
CA TYR A 283 11.86 3.41 12.32
C TYR A 283 13.23 3.41 11.64
N LEU A 284 14.15 4.22 12.14
CA LEU A 284 15.43 4.50 11.51
C LEU A 284 16.59 3.98 12.38
N THR A 285 17.61 3.46 11.72
CA THR A 285 18.91 3.21 12.36
C THR A 285 19.96 4.04 11.63
N ALA A 286 20.78 4.77 12.35
CA ALA A 286 21.73 5.69 11.77
C ALA A 286 23.12 5.53 12.37
N GLY A 287 24.12 5.40 11.53
CA GLY A 287 25.52 5.31 11.91
C GLY A 287 26.46 5.30 10.70
N PRO A 288 27.80 5.35 10.93
CA PRO A 288 28.78 5.44 9.84
C PRO A 288 28.79 4.24 8.87
N LYS A 289 28.33 3.08 9.33
CA LYS A 289 28.28 1.88 8.47
C LYS A 289 27.04 1.82 7.61
N GLU A 290 25.89 2.19 8.18
CA GLU A 290 24.60 2.13 7.47
C GLU A 290 23.65 3.15 8.07
N VAL A 291 22.92 3.82 7.19
CA VAL A 291 21.67 4.52 7.50
C VAL A 291 20.54 3.75 6.81
N ARG A 292 19.54 3.34 7.62
CA ARG A 292 18.50 2.45 7.12
C ARG A 292 17.13 2.74 7.71
N ALA A 293 16.10 2.69 6.88
CA ALA A 293 14.70 2.67 7.27
C ALA A 293 14.19 1.20 7.37
N TRP A 294 13.51 0.91 8.47
CA TRP A 294 12.97 -0.41 8.77
C TRP A 294 11.44 -0.37 8.79
N THR A 295 10.81 -1.14 7.92
CA THR A 295 9.36 -1.21 7.82
C THR A 295 8.76 -2.08 8.92
N ILE A 296 7.83 -1.50 9.66
CA ILE A 296 6.99 -2.19 10.65
C ILE A 296 5.53 -1.75 10.50
N THR A 297 4.61 -2.50 11.07
CA THR A 297 3.21 -2.07 11.19
C THR A 297 3.06 -1.14 12.39
N ARG A 298 2.18 -0.15 12.28
CA ARG A 298 1.81 0.73 13.39
C ARG A 298 1.34 -0.12 14.59
N GLY A 299 1.78 0.23 15.79
CA GLY A 299 1.48 -0.54 17.00
C GLY A 299 2.53 -1.62 17.33
N THR A 300 3.56 -1.81 16.49
CA THR A 300 4.64 -2.77 16.76
C THR A 300 5.45 -2.35 17.99
N LYS A 301 5.66 -3.28 18.93
CA LYS A 301 6.49 -3.07 20.12
C LYS A 301 7.99 -3.23 19.82
N ALA A 302 8.82 -2.64 20.67
CA ALA A 302 10.28 -2.61 20.50
C ALA A 302 10.95 -3.98 20.30
N PRO A 303 10.60 -5.08 21.00
CA PRO A 303 11.18 -6.39 20.72
C PRO A 303 10.89 -6.90 19.29
N GLN A 304 9.65 -6.81 18.84
CA GLN A 304 9.25 -7.24 17.48
C GLN A 304 9.90 -6.37 16.41
N ALA A 305 10.04 -5.06 16.66
CA ALA A 305 10.79 -4.16 15.78
C ALA A 305 12.27 -4.57 15.69
N ALA A 306 12.91 -4.90 16.83
CA ALA A 306 14.27 -5.44 16.86
C ALA A 306 14.39 -6.75 16.06
N GLY A 307 13.34 -7.58 16.07
CA GLY A 307 13.24 -8.81 15.31
C GLY A 307 13.29 -8.61 13.79
N LYS A 308 12.91 -7.42 13.29
CA LYS A 308 13.06 -7.06 11.87
C LYS A 308 14.52 -6.95 11.45
N ILE A 309 15.42 -6.62 12.37
CA ILE A 309 16.86 -6.60 12.11
C ILE A 309 17.40 -8.03 12.11
N HIS A 310 17.13 -8.77 13.18
CA HIS A 310 17.52 -10.18 13.33
C HIS A 310 16.71 -10.84 14.46
N SER A 311 16.37 -12.12 14.32
CA SER A 311 15.62 -12.89 15.33
C SER A 311 16.31 -12.92 16.70
N ASP A 312 17.64 -12.87 16.73
CA ASP A 312 18.41 -12.81 17.98
C ASP A 312 18.22 -11.51 18.74
N PHE A 313 17.98 -10.40 18.03
CA PHE A 313 17.70 -9.10 18.67
C PHE A 313 16.35 -9.13 19.39
N GLU A 314 15.36 -9.84 18.84
CA GLU A 314 14.07 -10.03 19.50
C GLU A 314 14.19 -10.92 20.74
N ARG A 315 14.84 -12.09 20.58
CA ARG A 315 15.03 -13.05 21.69
C ARG A 315 15.85 -12.49 22.84
N GLY A 316 16.95 -11.83 22.50
CA GLY A 316 17.88 -11.24 23.46
C GLY A 316 17.57 -9.80 23.85
N PHE A 317 16.40 -9.26 23.51
CA PHE A 317 16.06 -7.85 23.72
C PHE A 317 16.21 -7.44 25.20
N ILE A 318 16.98 -6.40 25.44
CA ILE A 318 17.16 -5.79 26.76
C ILE A 318 16.40 -4.47 26.85
N ARG A 319 16.72 -3.54 25.93
CA ARG A 319 16.12 -2.21 25.84
C ARG A 319 16.38 -1.58 24.47
N ALA A 320 15.62 -0.54 24.14
CA ALA A 320 15.87 0.33 23.01
C ALA A 320 16.32 1.72 23.49
N GLU A 321 17.41 2.24 22.95
CA GLU A 321 17.80 3.64 23.10
C GLU A 321 17.17 4.39 21.92
N ILE A 322 16.26 5.32 22.19
CA ILE A 322 15.41 5.97 21.19
C ILE A 322 15.51 7.47 21.30
N VAL A 323 15.67 8.12 20.17
CA VAL A 323 15.52 9.57 20.01
C VAL A 323 14.57 9.88 18.88
N ALA A 324 13.67 10.84 19.05
CA ALA A 324 12.84 11.31 17.95
C ALA A 324 13.73 11.94 16.87
N TYR A 325 13.36 11.73 15.60
CA TYR A 325 14.12 12.27 14.46
C TYR A 325 14.36 13.78 14.61
N ASP A 326 13.30 14.56 14.87
CA ASP A 326 13.41 16.03 14.98
C ASP A 326 14.33 16.47 16.11
N ASP A 327 14.31 15.78 17.25
CA ASP A 327 15.20 16.04 18.38
C ASP A 327 16.67 15.75 18.02
N LEU A 328 16.91 14.66 17.27
CA LEU A 328 18.27 14.32 16.83
C LEU A 328 18.81 15.39 15.88
N ILE A 329 18.02 15.81 14.89
CA ILE A 329 18.41 16.85 13.93
C ILE A 329 18.66 18.18 14.64
N ALA A 330 17.78 18.61 15.54
CA ALA A 330 17.93 19.83 16.32
C ALA A 330 19.18 19.81 17.22
N CYS A 331 19.65 18.64 17.64
CA CYS A 331 20.87 18.48 18.42
C CYS A 331 22.14 18.38 17.56
N GLY A 332 22.03 18.02 16.31
CA GLY A 332 23.15 17.85 15.39
C GLY A 332 24.01 16.60 15.62
N SER A 333 23.79 15.84 16.70
CA SER A 333 24.45 14.55 16.94
C SER A 333 23.76 13.75 18.04
N MET A 334 23.95 12.42 18.00
CA MET A 334 23.46 11.50 19.04
C MET A 334 24.07 11.82 20.43
N ASN A 335 25.33 12.26 20.48
CA ASN A 335 25.98 12.62 21.76
C ASN A 335 25.35 13.88 22.37
N ALA A 336 25.12 14.90 21.58
CA ALA A 336 24.46 16.12 22.04
C ALA A 336 22.98 15.84 22.46
N ALA A 337 22.28 14.94 21.79
CA ALA A 337 20.96 14.50 22.21
C ALA A 337 20.99 13.74 23.55
N LYS A 338 22.02 12.91 23.80
CA LYS A 338 22.23 12.23 25.08
C LYS A 338 22.52 13.24 26.21
N GLU A 339 23.39 14.21 25.98
CA GLU A 339 23.72 15.26 26.96
C GLU A 339 22.51 16.10 27.36
N LYS A 340 21.58 16.31 26.40
CA LYS A 340 20.32 17.01 26.67
C LYS A 340 19.23 16.09 27.26
N GLY A 341 19.49 14.79 27.45
CA GLY A 341 18.52 13.84 28.01
C GLY A 341 17.39 13.46 27.07
N LEU A 342 17.53 13.70 25.77
CA LEU A 342 16.51 13.42 24.75
C LEU A 342 16.55 11.97 24.24
N VAL A 343 17.64 11.25 24.53
CA VAL A 343 17.73 9.81 24.24
C VAL A 343 17.08 9.03 25.38
N ARG A 344 15.94 8.44 25.11
CA ARG A 344 15.14 7.66 26.06
C ARG A 344 15.60 6.20 26.08
N SER A 345 15.52 5.57 27.24
CA SER A 345 15.76 4.13 27.38
C SER A 345 14.42 3.43 27.59
N GLU A 346 13.96 2.72 26.57
CA GLU A 346 12.62 2.14 26.50
C GLU A 346 12.67 0.62 26.66
N GLY A 347 11.66 0.08 27.34
CA GLY A 347 11.51 -1.36 27.60
C GLY A 347 10.70 -2.10 26.56
N LYS A 348 10.31 -3.34 26.91
CA LYS A 348 9.61 -4.27 26.01
C LYS A 348 8.21 -3.81 25.57
N ASP A 349 7.56 -2.96 26.35
CA ASP A 349 6.20 -2.51 26.10
C ASP A 349 6.13 -1.22 25.27
N TYR A 350 7.27 -0.63 24.96
CA TYR A 350 7.31 0.56 24.12
C TYR A 350 6.82 0.26 22.71
N VAL A 351 5.87 1.04 22.25
CA VAL A 351 5.37 1.02 20.87
C VAL A 351 6.19 1.98 20.04
N ILE A 352 6.87 1.46 19.03
CA ILE A 352 7.73 2.26 18.14
C ILE A 352 6.86 3.28 17.39
N ALA A 353 7.32 4.53 17.40
CA ALA A 353 6.72 5.61 16.62
C ALA A 353 7.39 5.74 15.25
N ASP A 354 6.64 6.28 14.28
CA ASP A 354 7.19 6.60 12.95
C ASP A 354 8.26 7.67 13.08
N GLY A 355 9.46 7.41 12.50
CA GLY A 355 10.61 8.31 12.57
C GLY A 355 11.46 8.17 13.85
N ASP A 356 11.16 7.25 14.75
CA ASP A 356 12.07 6.95 15.85
C ASP A 356 13.43 6.52 15.32
N VAL A 357 14.52 7.16 15.80
CA VAL A 357 15.90 6.72 15.54
C VAL A 357 16.34 5.83 16.70
N VAL A 358 16.60 4.55 16.40
CA VAL A 358 16.67 3.48 17.40
C VAL A 358 18.02 2.78 17.42
N LEU A 359 18.53 2.51 18.63
CA LEU A 359 19.62 1.59 18.87
C LEU A 359 19.18 0.51 19.86
N PHE A 360 19.00 -0.72 19.37
CA PHE A 360 18.63 -1.85 20.22
C PHE A 360 19.82 -2.39 20.99
N ARG A 361 19.61 -2.67 22.29
CA ARG A 361 20.55 -3.38 23.16
C ARG A 361 20.01 -4.77 23.42
N PHE A 362 20.80 -5.76 23.11
CA PHE A 362 20.43 -7.18 23.23
C PHE A 362 21.61 -7.99 23.75
N ASN A 363 21.31 -9.17 24.29
CA ASN A 363 22.30 -10.16 24.70
C ASN A 363 21.83 -11.54 24.24
N VAL A 364 22.69 -12.28 23.56
CA VAL A 364 22.42 -13.63 23.01
C VAL A 364 23.32 -14.64 23.68
#